data_a6834c8787f733ee1a3f82232ebb1f8d
#
_entry.id   a6834c8787f733ee1a3f82232ebb1f8d
#
_cell.length_a   1.000
_cell.length_b   1.000
_cell.length_c   1.000
_cell.angle_alpha   90.00
_cell.angle_beta   90.00
_cell.angle_gamma   90.00
#
_symmetry.space_group_name_H-M   'P 1'
#
loop_
_entity.id
_entity.type
_entity.pdbx_description
1 polymer ?
#
loop_
_entity_poly.entity_id
_entity_poly.type
_entity_poly.pdbx_seq_one_letter_code
_entity_poly.pdbx_strand_id
1 'polypeptide(L)'
;MSFNPAGSQIIVADKIVGEWINEEKDTRIEIYKTGEEYFGRLLWSEDLFEADGKTSRKDTRNSNEKLRTRNLLHVNLLNNFVFSEDLWDNGKMYDPKSGKTYNCLIKLRKEKLEVRSYVGIPLLGRSTYWDRVP
;
A
#
# COMPACT_ATOMS: atom_id res chain seq x y z
N MET A 1 -13.74 34.81 11.18
CA MET A 1 -12.75 34.05 10.75
C MET A 1 -13.26 32.74 10.41
N SER A 2 -12.94 32.44 9.43
CA SER A 2 -13.33 31.22 9.10
C SER A 2 -12.30 30.26 9.42
N PHE A 3 -12.21 29.99 10.58
CA PHE A 3 -11.32 29.01 10.95
C PHE A 3 -11.98 27.68 10.85
N ASN A 4 -11.31 26.82 10.18
CA ASN A 4 -11.79 25.50 9.98
C ASN A 4 -10.89 24.57 10.73
N PRO A 5 -11.31 24.09 11.86
CA PRO A 5 -10.46 23.18 12.63
C PRO A 5 -10.17 21.91 11.85
N ALA A 6 -9.01 21.36 12.05
CA ALA A 6 -8.60 20.16 11.36
C ALA A 6 -9.63 19.04 11.52
N GLY A 7 -10.31 18.96 12.65
CA GLY A 7 -11.31 17.93 12.87
C GLY A 7 -12.58 18.10 12.06
N SER A 8 -12.82 19.29 11.48
CA SER A 8 -14.01 19.54 10.68
C SER A 8 -13.71 19.59 9.20
N GLN A 9 -12.46 19.42 8.80
CA GLN A 9 -12.06 19.38 7.40
C GLN A 9 -11.52 18.03 7.05
N ILE A 10 -11.81 17.61 5.82
CA ILE A 10 -11.14 16.46 5.27
C ILE A 10 -9.75 16.91 4.90
N ILE A 11 -8.76 16.32 5.52
CA ILE A 11 -7.38 16.53 5.15
C ILE A 11 -7.14 15.73 3.87
N VAL A 12 -6.80 16.41 2.78
CA VAL A 12 -6.65 15.77 1.47
C VAL A 12 -5.69 14.59 1.52
N ALA A 13 -4.60 14.75 2.25
CA ALA A 13 -3.62 13.67 2.38
C ALA A 13 -4.20 12.40 2.99
N ASP A 14 -5.22 12.52 3.84
CA ASP A 14 -5.82 11.37 4.51
C ASP A 14 -6.91 10.69 3.68
N LYS A 15 -7.20 11.19 2.49
CA LYS A 15 -8.23 10.59 1.64
C LYS A 15 -7.92 9.16 1.22
N ILE A 16 -6.66 8.77 1.23
CA ILE A 16 -6.30 7.39 0.87
C ILE A 16 -6.39 6.42 2.05
N VAL A 17 -6.61 6.90 3.25
CA VAL A 17 -6.72 6.01 4.42
C VAL A 17 -7.96 5.14 4.30
N GLY A 18 -7.81 3.84 4.55
CA GLY A 18 -8.89 2.85 4.48
C GLY A 18 -8.50 1.63 3.69
N GLU A 19 -9.50 0.81 3.37
CA GLU A 19 -9.28 -0.43 2.66
C GLU A 19 -9.45 -0.27 1.16
N TRP A 20 -8.61 -0.98 0.43
CA TRP A 20 -8.60 -0.97 -1.03
C TRP A 20 -8.45 -2.38 -1.57
N ILE A 21 -9.11 -2.65 -2.71
CA ILE A 21 -8.98 -3.91 -3.42
C ILE A 21 -8.51 -3.61 -4.84
N ASN A 22 -7.57 -4.41 -5.34
CA ASN A 22 -7.05 -4.21 -6.69
C ASN A 22 -8.08 -4.59 -7.75
N GLU A 23 -7.84 -4.16 -8.99
CA GLU A 23 -8.77 -4.42 -10.09
C GLU A 23 -8.97 -5.90 -10.35
N GLU A 24 -7.94 -6.71 -10.16
CA GLU A 24 -8.02 -8.16 -10.33
C GLU A 24 -8.83 -8.83 -9.22
N LYS A 25 -9.16 -8.11 -8.15
CA LYS A 25 -9.93 -8.63 -7.01
C LYS A 25 -9.23 -9.75 -6.26
N ASP A 26 -7.91 -9.77 -6.28
CA ASP A 26 -7.13 -10.82 -5.64
C ASP A 26 -6.27 -10.35 -4.47
N THR A 27 -6.30 -9.06 -4.16
CA THR A 27 -5.49 -8.48 -3.07
C THR A 27 -6.22 -7.32 -2.40
N ARG A 28 -6.27 -7.33 -1.07
CA ARG A 28 -6.82 -6.23 -0.28
C ARG A 28 -5.76 -5.70 0.65
N ILE A 29 -5.69 -4.38 0.74
CA ILE A 29 -4.76 -3.69 1.63
C ILE A 29 -5.50 -2.68 2.48
N GLU A 30 -4.88 -2.32 3.60
CA GLU A 30 -5.34 -1.20 4.40
C GLU A 30 -4.27 -0.13 4.41
N ILE A 31 -4.62 1.07 3.95
CA ILE A 31 -3.74 2.23 4.04
C ILE A 31 -4.02 2.94 5.36
N TYR A 32 -2.97 3.24 6.09
CA TYR A 32 -3.04 3.91 7.37
C TYR A 32 -1.91 4.92 7.50
N LYS A 33 -2.07 5.84 8.43
CA LYS A 33 -1.11 6.92 8.64
C LYS A 33 -0.42 6.72 9.97
N THR A 34 0.88 6.96 9.99
CA THR A 34 1.66 7.03 11.22
C THR A 34 2.54 8.27 11.15
N GLY A 35 2.31 9.23 12.05
CA GLY A 35 2.98 10.52 11.97
C GLY A 35 2.54 11.24 10.70
N GLU A 36 3.49 11.62 9.87
CA GLU A 36 3.22 12.30 8.61
C GLU A 36 3.38 11.36 7.41
N GLU A 37 3.49 10.06 7.66
CA GLU A 37 3.74 9.09 6.60
C GLU A 37 2.61 8.09 6.47
N TYR A 38 2.46 7.55 5.27
CA TYR A 38 1.41 6.59 4.94
C TYR A 38 2.01 5.25 4.59
N PHE A 39 1.30 4.21 5.02
CA PHE A 39 1.70 2.82 4.87
C PHE A 39 0.51 2.01 4.39
N GLY A 40 0.76 0.86 3.77
CA GLY A 40 -0.30 -0.05 3.38
C GLY A 40 0.06 -1.47 3.78
N ARG A 41 -0.82 -2.11 4.56
CA ARG A 41 -0.58 -3.48 5.01
C ARG A 41 -1.48 -4.45 4.28
N LEU A 42 -0.98 -5.66 4.09
CA LEU A 42 -1.72 -6.73 3.44
C LEU A 42 -2.80 -7.25 4.39
N LEU A 43 -4.06 -7.19 3.95
CA LEU A 43 -5.18 -7.75 4.68
C LEU A 43 -5.58 -9.11 4.15
N TRP A 44 -5.49 -9.30 2.85
CA TRP A 44 -5.90 -10.53 2.20
C TRP A 44 -5.32 -10.60 0.80
N SER A 45 -4.96 -11.81 0.36
CA SER A 45 -4.72 -12.08 -1.05
C SER A 45 -5.15 -13.52 -1.33
N GLU A 46 -5.37 -13.80 -2.61
CA GLU A 46 -5.84 -15.12 -3.04
C GLU A 46 -4.93 -16.25 -2.56
N ASP A 47 -3.63 -15.98 -2.51
CA ASP A 47 -2.63 -16.98 -2.16
C ASP A 47 -2.01 -16.75 -0.77
N LEU A 48 -2.70 -15.98 0.09
CA LEU A 48 -2.14 -15.60 1.40
C LEU A 48 -2.03 -16.77 2.37
N PHE A 49 -2.98 -17.71 2.32
CA PHE A 49 -3.07 -18.77 3.31
C PHE A 49 -2.61 -20.10 2.74
N GLU A 50 -2.13 -20.95 3.65
CA GLU A 50 -1.82 -22.34 3.34
C GLU A 50 -3.12 -23.10 3.02
N ALA A 51 -2.98 -24.38 2.72
CA ALA A 51 -4.12 -25.20 2.32
C ALA A 51 -5.23 -25.27 3.39
N ASP A 52 -4.89 -25.03 4.65
CA ASP A 52 -5.86 -25.02 5.74
C ASP A 52 -6.76 -23.78 5.76
N GLY A 53 -6.47 -22.79 4.95
CA GLY A 53 -7.24 -21.55 4.87
C GLY A 53 -7.10 -20.64 6.08
N LYS A 54 -6.17 -20.93 6.98
CA LYS A 54 -6.00 -20.19 8.24
C LYS A 54 -4.58 -19.73 8.49
N THR A 55 -3.61 -20.54 8.13
CA THR A 55 -2.21 -20.25 8.41
C THR A 55 -1.65 -19.36 7.33
N SER A 56 -1.17 -18.19 7.72
CA SER A 56 -0.55 -17.27 6.76
C SER A 56 0.71 -17.90 6.18
N ARG A 57 0.88 -17.71 4.87
CA ARG A 57 2.17 -18.04 4.25
C ARG A 57 3.24 -17.12 4.80
N LYS A 58 4.46 -17.61 4.77
CA LYS A 58 5.63 -16.87 5.26
C LYS A 58 6.28 -16.09 4.13
N ASP A 59 7.04 -15.09 4.52
CA ASP A 59 7.75 -14.21 3.59
C ASP A 59 9.05 -14.83 3.12
N THR A 60 8.94 -16.00 2.50
CA THR A 60 10.09 -16.87 2.21
C THR A 60 11.04 -16.31 1.17
N ARG A 61 10.59 -15.34 0.36
CA ARG A 61 11.43 -14.77 -0.70
C ARG A 61 12.08 -13.46 -0.32
N ASN A 62 11.90 -13.03 0.94
CA ASN A 62 12.52 -11.79 1.42
C ASN A 62 14.04 -11.92 1.30
N SER A 63 14.68 -10.87 0.79
CA SER A 63 16.14 -10.85 0.68
C SER A 63 16.83 -10.82 2.05
N ASN A 64 16.14 -10.33 3.07
CA ASN A 64 16.61 -10.37 4.45
C ASN A 64 16.19 -11.69 5.08
N GLU A 65 17.14 -12.57 5.33
CA GLU A 65 16.86 -13.89 5.92
C GLU A 65 16.08 -13.82 7.22
N LYS A 66 16.31 -12.79 8.00
CA LYS A 66 15.66 -12.63 9.31
C LYS A 66 14.15 -12.42 9.19
N LEU A 67 13.69 -11.96 8.02
CA LEU A 67 12.27 -11.71 7.78
C LEU A 67 11.56 -12.86 7.10
N ARG A 68 12.27 -13.90 6.67
CA ARG A 68 11.66 -15.00 5.90
C ARG A 68 10.69 -15.85 6.69
N THR A 69 10.73 -15.80 8.01
CA THR A 69 9.83 -16.57 8.87
C THR A 69 8.61 -15.78 9.32
N ARG A 70 8.52 -14.50 8.97
CA ARG A 70 7.35 -13.70 9.35
C ARG A 70 6.14 -14.07 8.50
N ASN A 71 4.96 -13.92 9.08
CA ASN A 71 3.72 -14.09 8.32
C ASN A 71 3.56 -12.96 7.33
N LEU A 72 3.03 -13.25 6.15
CA LEU A 72 2.71 -12.21 5.16
C LEU A 72 1.49 -11.39 5.57
N LEU A 73 0.56 -12.01 6.32
CA LEU A 73 -0.61 -11.28 6.81
C LEU A 73 -0.17 -10.08 7.64
N HIS A 74 -0.67 -8.91 7.27
CA HIS A 74 -0.39 -7.62 7.91
C HIS A 74 1.02 -7.07 7.67
N VAL A 75 1.79 -7.67 6.75
CA VAL A 75 3.06 -7.06 6.34
C VAL A 75 2.78 -5.77 5.59
N ASN A 76 3.56 -4.75 5.84
CA ASN A 76 3.48 -3.51 5.07
C ASN A 76 4.04 -3.75 3.66
N LEU A 77 3.15 -3.72 2.67
CA LEU A 77 3.54 -3.75 1.26
C LEU A 77 3.90 -2.36 0.76
N LEU A 78 3.28 -1.35 1.33
CA LEU A 78 3.53 0.06 0.99
C LEU A 78 4.12 0.74 2.20
N ASN A 79 5.22 1.49 2.01
CA ASN A 79 5.99 2.03 3.12
C ASN A 79 6.39 3.48 2.88
N ASN A 80 6.18 4.30 3.91
CA ASN A 80 6.82 5.61 4.06
C ASN A 80 6.46 6.64 2.98
N PHE A 81 5.22 6.65 2.52
CA PHE A 81 4.77 7.65 1.57
C PHE A 81 4.52 8.98 2.26
N VAL A 82 4.90 10.07 1.60
CA VAL A 82 4.68 11.43 2.09
C VAL A 82 3.83 12.17 1.07
N PHE A 83 2.78 12.85 1.54
CA PHE A 83 1.92 13.61 0.66
C PHE A 83 2.57 14.94 0.29
N SER A 84 2.62 15.25 -1.00
CA SER A 84 3.15 16.51 -1.51
C SER A 84 2.50 16.80 -2.85
N GLU A 85 1.89 17.97 -2.96
CA GLU A 85 1.38 18.46 -4.25
C GLU A 85 0.51 17.46 -5.01
N ASP A 86 -0.51 16.96 -4.42
CA ASP A 86 -1.50 16.07 -5.05
C ASP A 86 -1.09 14.61 -5.17
N LEU A 87 0.07 14.21 -4.68
CA LEU A 87 0.42 12.79 -4.72
C LEU A 87 1.15 12.37 -3.46
N TRP A 88 1.19 11.07 -3.25
CA TRP A 88 1.94 10.46 -2.14
C TRP A 88 3.21 9.88 -2.73
N ASP A 89 4.36 10.45 -2.35
CA ASP A 89 5.65 10.17 -2.98
C ASP A 89 6.66 9.61 -1.98
N ASN A 90 7.83 9.31 -2.47
CA ASN A 90 8.98 8.83 -1.70
C ASN A 90 8.73 7.51 -0.99
N GLY A 91 7.74 6.77 -1.42
CA GLY A 91 7.42 5.49 -0.82
C GLY A 91 8.15 4.34 -1.47
N LYS A 92 8.02 3.19 -0.83
CA LYS A 92 8.55 1.93 -1.34
C LYS A 92 7.43 0.90 -1.37
N MET A 93 7.47 0.04 -2.38
CA MET A 93 6.56 -1.08 -2.48
C MET A 93 7.36 -2.38 -2.39
N TYR A 94 6.96 -3.24 -1.46
CA TYR A 94 7.54 -4.57 -1.32
C TYR A 94 6.66 -5.59 -2.02
N ASP A 95 7.26 -6.39 -2.88
CA ASP A 95 6.57 -7.48 -3.58
C ASP A 95 6.98 -8.82 -3.00
N PRO A 96 6.11 -9.49 -2.22
CA PRO A 96 6.45 -10.77 -1.62
C PRO A 96 6.66 -11.90 -2.64
N LYS A 97 6.11 -11.78 -3.84
CA LYS A 97 6.26 -12.81 -4.86
C LYS A 97 7.68 -12.87 -5.41
N SER A 98 8.33 -11.73 -5.49
CA SER A 98 9.71 -11.66 -5.97
C SER A 98 10.71 -11.42 -4.84
N GLY A 99 10.25 -10.95 -3.69
CA GLY A 99 11.11 -10.52 -2.60
C GLY A 99 11.80 -9.20 -2.84
N LYS A 100 11.36 -8.45 -3.86
CA LYS A 100 12.00 -7.19 -4.26
C LYS A 100 11.22 -5.99 -3.77
N THR A 101 11.94 -4.89 -3.57
CA THR A 101 11.38 -3.61 -3.18
C THR A 101 11.62 -2.60 -4.29
N TYR A 102 10.57 -1.85 -4.62
CA TYR A 102 10.59 -0.86 -5.69
C TYR A 102 10.32 0.53 -5.13
N ASN A 103 10.77 1.56 -5.83
CA ASN A 103 10.29 2.90 -5.58
C ASN A 103 8.82 2.98 -5.96
N CYS A 104 8.07 3.83 -5.29
CA CYS A 104 6.63 3.87 -5.51
C CYS A 104 6.06 5.25 -5.26
N LEU A 105 5.05 5.60 -6.03
CA LEU A 105 4.21 6.77 -5.77
C LEU A 105 2.75 6.38 -5.91
N ILE A 106 1.87 7.14 -5.27
CA ILE A 106 0.44 6.89 -5.27
C ILE A 106 -0.28 8.16 -5.70
N LYS A 107 -1.29 8.00 -6.54
CA LYS A 107 -2.19 9.07 -6.93
C LYS A 107 -3.63 8.65 -6.69
N LEU A 108 -4.47 9.61 -6.32
CA LEU A 108 -5.89 9.38 -6.20
C LEU A 108 -6.57 10.12 -7.35
N ARG A 109 -7.20 9.37 -8.25
CA ARG A 109 -7.88 9.95 -9.39
C ARG A 109 -9.36 9.62 -9.27
N LYS A 110 -10.16 10.61 -8.88
CA LYS A 110 -11.58 10.39 -8.55
C LYS A 110 -11.64 9.40 -7.40
N GLU A 111 -12.31 8.28 -7.61
CA GLU A 111 -12.45 7.26 -6.56
C GLU A 111 -11.44 6.12 -6.71
N LYS A 112 -10.48 6.24 -7.61
CA LYS A 112 -9.55 5.16 -7.92
C LYS A 112 -8.14 5.49 -7.45
N LEU A 113 -7.51 4.55 -6.77
CA LEU A 113 -6.14 4.68 -6.31
C LEU A 113 -5.21 4.11 -7.38
N GLU A 114 -4.24 4.88 -7.79
CA GLU A 114 -3.18 4.41 -8.68
C GLU A 114 -1.90 4.24 -7.88
N VAL A 115 -1.37 3.03 -7.87
CA VAL A 115 -0.10 2.70 -7.20
C VAL A 115 0.91 2.42 -8.30
N ARG A 116 1.90 3.29 -8.44
CA ARG A 116 2.90 3.17 -9.49
C ARG A 116 4.26 2.83 -8.92
N SER A 117 4.76 1.66 -9.26
CA SER A 117 6.08 1.20 -8.84
C SER A 117 7.06 1.35 -10.00
N TYR A 118 8.31 1.65 -9.66
CA TYR A 118 9.31 1.91 -10.68
C TYR A 118 10.72 1.67 -10.16
N VAL A 119 11.64 1.46 -11.11
CA VAL A 119 13.07 1.45 -10.86
C VAL A 119 13.64 2.62 -11.66
N GLY A 120 14.40 3.47 -10.99
CA GLY A 120 14.95 4.66 -11.63
C GLY A 120 13.96 5.81 -11.64
N ILE A 121 13.19 5.97 -12.73
CA ILE A 121 12.27 7.08 -12.87
C ILE A 121 10.84 6.58 -13.04
N PRO A 122 9.84 7.38 -12.58
CA PRO A 122 8.43 6.95 -12.65
C PRO A 122 7.93 6.65 -14.07
N LEU A 123 8.50 7.30 -15.09
CA LEU A 123 8.09 7.09 -16.46
C LEU A 123 8.22 5.62 -16.89
N LEU A 124 9.19 4.90 -16.35
CA LEU A 124 9.46 3.50 -16.69
C LEU A 124 8.74 2.52 -15.76
N GLY A 125 7.80 3.01 -14.98
CA GLY A 125 7.13 2.19 -13.98
C GLY A 125 5.91 1.45 -14.49
N ARG A 126 5.25 0.77 -13.55
CA ARG A 126 3.99 0.07 -13.75
C ARG A 126 2.98 0.54 -12.74
N SER A 127 1.75 0.71 -13.18
CA SER A 127 0.66 1.10 -12.29
C SER A 127 -0.29 -0.05 -12.07
N THR A 128 -0.76 -0.16 -10.83
CA THR A 128 -1.92 -0.98 -10.49
C THR A 128 -3.00 -0.03 -9.98
N TYR A 129 -4.25 -0.42 -10.18
CA TYR A 129 -5.39 0.41 -9.82
C TYR A 129 -6.25 -0.32 -8.80
N TRP A 130 -6.77 0.44 -7.85
CA TRP A 130 -7.45 -0.10 -6.68
C TRP A 130 -8.74 0.65 -6.46
N ASP A 131 -9.77 -0.07 -6.06
CA ASP A 131 -11.06 0.49 -5.70
C ASP A 131 -11.21 0.47 -4.19
N ARG A 132 -11.89 1.49 -3.68
CA ARG A 132 -12.14 1.55 -2.25
C ARG A 132 -13.12 0.45 -1.85
N VAL A 133 -12.82 -0.22 -0.76
CA VAL A 133 -13.75 -1.18 -0.15
C VAL A 133 -14.66 -0.38 0.79
N PRO A 134 -15.99 -0.49 0.60
CA PRO A 134 -16.95 0.25 1.43
C PRO A 134 -16.89 -0.12 2.90
#